data_1df4dca3e8d298c486e309a3aa07eeba
#
_entry.id   1df4dca3e8d298c486e309a3aa07eeba
#
_cell.length_a   1.000
_cell.length_b   1.000
_cell.length_c   1.000
_cell.angle_alpha   90.00
_cell.angle_beta   90.00
_cell.angle_gamma   90.00
#
_symmetry.space_group_name_H-M   'P 1'
#
loop_
_entity.id
_entity.type
_entity.pdbx_description
1 polymer ?
#
loop_
_entity_poly.entity_id
_entity_poly.type
_entity_poly.pdbx_seq_one_letter_code
_entity_poly.pdbx_strand_id
1 'polypeptide(L)'
;MKRITAIWKHAFLLIVILSAVCLLGNTQKVSAASYSETTCKVIFANAKGQTAGFYHNLAKTVEEGTVIQLPEINRDGYQAYWVTKIEGKEYKYKAGQKVTINQTTKFCLNLYKEYTVRFYTANGRNEYTSLRKTVVVGSRIKM
;
A
#
# COMPACT_ATOMS: atom_id res chain seq x y z
N MET A 1 10.23 -74.52 15.32
CA MET A 1 9.69 -73.70 14.22
C MET A 1 8.22 -73.28 14.35
N LYS A 2 7.53 -73.40 15.49
CA LYS A 2 6.10 -73.03 15.61
C LYS A 2 5.82 -71.62 16.20
N ARG A 3 6.84 -70.89 16.65
CA ARG A 3 6.65 -69.58 17.28
C ARG A 3 6.76 -68.37 16.35
N ILE A 4 7.39 -68.54 15.21
CA ILE A 4 7.60 -67.42 14.23
C ILE A 4 6.33 -67.16 13.43
N THR A 5 5.52 -68.15 13.13
CA THR A 5 4.27 -68.02 12.35
C THR A 5 3.18 -67.25 13.10
N ALA A 6 3.17 -67.32 14.47
CA ALA A 6 2.19 -66.57 15.27
C ALA A 6 2.44 -65.07 15.29
N ILE A 7 3.71 -64.64 15.31
CA ILE A 7 4.10 -63.21 15.32
C ILE A 7 3.72 -62.54 13.98
N TRP A 8 3.90 -63.21 12.87
CA TRP A 8 3.56 -62.69 11.55
C TRP A 8 2.05 -62.53 11.35
N LYS A 9 1.22 -63.45 11.92
CA LYS A 9 -0.24 -63.29 11.83
C LYS A 9 -0.75 -62.08 12.60
N HIS A 10 -0.17 -61.79 13.74
CA HIS A 10 -0.56 -60.59 14.52
C HIS A 10 -0.04 -59.30 13.92
N ALA A 11 1.16 -59.30 13.33
CA ALA A 11 1.69 -58.15 12.59
C ALA A 11 0.85 -57.80 11.37
N PHE A 12 0.41 -58.84 10.62
CA PHE A 12 -0.44 -58.64 9.43
C PHE A 12 -1.83 -58.12 9.82
N LEU A 13 -2.40 -58.61 10.94
CA LEU A 13 -3.69 -58.13 11.42
C LEU A 13 -3.63 -56.68 11.89
N LEU A 14 -2.53 -56.29 12.55
CA LEU A 14 -2.30 -54.90 12.99
C LEU A 14 -2.17 -53.91 11.80
N ILE A 15 -1.49 -54.34 10.73
CA ILE A 15 -1.35 -53.51 9.50
C ILE A 15 -2.71 -53.34 8.81
N VAL A 16 -3.54 -54.37 8.75
CA VAL A 16 -4.87 -54.29 8.15
C VAL A 16 -5.80 -53.39 8.97
N ILE A 17 -5.74 -53.43 10.30
CA ILE A 17 -6.54 -52.56 11.18
C ILE A 17 -6.08 -51.13 11.05
N LEU A 18 -4.76 -50.87 10.94
CA LEU A 18 -4.24 -49.50 10.76
C LEU A 18 -4.63 -48.90 9.43
N SER A 19 -4.66 -49.70 8.34
CA SER A 19 -5.12 -49.25 7.04
C SER A 19 -6.62 -48.98 6.97
N ALA A 20 -7.44 -49.75 7.71
CA ALA A 20 -8.88 -49.53 7.80
C ALA A 20 -9.26 -48.26 8.58
N VAL A 21 -8.48 -47.93 9.61
CA VAL A 21 -8.66 -46.66 10.36
C VAL A 21 -8.32 -45.44 9.52
N CYS A 22 -7.36 -45.52 8.61
CA CYS A 22 -7.05 -44.45 7.67
C CYS A 22 -8.14 -44.24 6.60
N LEU A 23 -8.93 -45.28 6.28
CA LEU A 23 -10.03 -45.17 5.31
C LEU A 23 -11.35 -44.65 5.93
N LEU A 24 -11.47 -44.72 7.26
CA LEU A 24 -12.59 -44.13 8.01
C LEU A 24 -12.28 -42.73 8.55
N GLY A 25 -11.10 -42.19 8.26
CA GLY A 25 -10.74 -40.83 8.52
C GLY A 25 -11.73 -39.92 7.83
N ASN A 26 -12.57 -39.28 8.63
CA ASN A 26 -13.47 -38.22 8.24
C ASN A 26 -12.88 -37.42 7.08
N THR A 27 -13.50 -37.48 5.92
CA THR A 27 -13.42 -36.39 4.96
C THR A 27 -14.10 -35.18 5.60
N GLN A 28 -13.44 -34.54 6.56
CA GLN A 28 -13.74 -33.16 6.80
C GLN A 28 -13.49 -32.50 5.46
N LYS A 29 -14.56 -32.16 4.77
CA LYS A 29 -14.51 -31.08 3.78
C LYS A 29 -13.85 -29.95 4.50
N VAL A 30 -12.55 -29.78 4.25
CA VAL A 30 -11.89 -28.51 4.47
C VAL A 30 -12.68 -27.59 3.57
N SER A 31 -13.69 -26.95 4.14
CA SER A 31 -14.35 -25.81 3.54
C SER A 31 -13.18 -24.86 3.35
N ALA A 32 -12.71 -24.75 2.10
CA ALA A 32 -11.79 -23.69 1.76
C ALA A 32 -12.51 -22.44 2.25
N ALA A 33 -12.01 -21.88 3.35
CA ALA A 33 -12.47 -20.58 3.78
C ALA A 33 -12.31 -19.71 2.54
N SER A 34 -13.43 -19.29 1.97
CA SER A 34 -13.45 -18.32 0.91
C SER A 34 -12.78 -17.09 1.53
N TYR A 35 -11.48 -16.94 1.30
CA TYR A 35 -10.80 -15.68 1.53
C TYR A 35 -11.51 -14.71 0.60
N SER A 36 -12.41 -13.93 1.15
CA SER A 36 -12.94 -12.76 0.49
C SER A 36 -11.74 -11.82 0.30
N GLU A 37 -11.13 -11.87 -0.88
CA GLU A 37 -10.11 -10.91 -1.24
C GLU A 37 -10.77 -9.54 -1.16
N THR A 38 -10.42 -8.78 -0.11
CA THR A 38 -10.94 -7.43 0.07
C THR A 38 -10.20 -6.53 -0.90
N THR A 39 -10.89 -6.15 -1.97
CA THR A 39 -10.34 -5.22 -2.96
C THR A 39 -10.69 -3.78 -2.63
N CYS A 40 -9.73 -2.89 -2.84
CA CYS A 40 -9.84 -1.45 -2.60
C CYS A 40 -9.77 -0.70 -3.93
N LYS A 41 -10.65 0.28 -4.13
CA LYS A 41 -10.59 1.18 -5.29
C LYS A 41 -9.67 2.37 -4.97
N VAL A 42 -8.70 2.61 -5.85
CA VAL A 42 -7.85 3.81 -5.82
C VAL A 42 -8.34 4.77 -6.89
N ILE A 43 -8.80 5.92 -6.47
CA ILE A 43 -9.44 6.94 -7.32
C ILE A 43 -8.56 8.19 -7.30
N PHE A 44 -8.28 8.76 -8.46
CA PHE A 44 -7.56 10.01 -8.59
C PHE A 44 -8.47 11.13 -9.09
N ALA A 45 -8.24 12.34 -8.61
CA ALA A 45 -9.05 13.50 -8.92
C ALA A 45 -8.22 14.80 -8.92
N ASN A 46 -8.73 15.84 -9.54
CA ASN A 46 -8.17 17.18 -9.39
C ASN A 46 -8.49 17.78 -8.00
N ALA A 47 -8.00 18.98 -7.71
CA ALA A 47 -8.24 19.67 -6.44
C ALA A 47 -9.73 19.90 -6.11
N LYS A 48 -10.60 19.93 -7.12
CA LYS A 48 -12.06 20.05 -6.97
C LYS A 48 -12.76 18.71 -6.81
N GLY A 49 -12.01 17.60 -6.79
CA GLY A 49 -12.56 16.24 -6.66
C GLY A 49 -13.11 15.64 -7.95
N GLN A 50 -12.87 16.24 -9.12
CA GLN A 50 -13.32 15.75 -10.43
C GLN A 50 -12.37 14.68 -10.94
N THR A 51 -12.93 13.57 -11.45
CA THR A 51 -12.19 12.37 -11.87
C THR A 51 -12.10 12.19 -13.38
N ALA A 52 -12.52 13.19 -14.18
CA ALA A 52 -12.57 13.10 -15.65
C ALA A 52 -11.17 13.13 -16.30
N GLY A 53 -11.07 12.65 -17.54
CA GLY A 53 -9.88 12.70 -18.37
C GLY A 53 -8.69 11.93 -17.77
N PHE A 54 -7.55 12.59 -17.63
CA PHE A 54 -6.30 12.03 -17.10
C PHE A 54 -6.50 11.27 -15.77
N TYR A 55 -7.28 11.83 -14.85
CA TYR A 55 -7.49 11.20 -13.53
C TYR A 55 -8.27 9.90 -13.60
N HIS A 56 -9.20 9.77 -14.54
CA HIS A 56 -9.96 8.54 -14.76
C HIS A 56 -9.04 7.38 -15.15
N ASN A 57 -8.08 7.63 -16.01
CA ASN A 57 -7.14 6.62 -16.51
C ASN A 57 -6.14 6.15 -15.43
N LEU A 58 -5.98 6.90 -14.35
CA LEU A 58 -5.13 6.52 -13.22
C LEU A 58 -5.84 5.61 -12.21
N ALA A 59 -7.17 5.55 -12.25
CA ALA A 59 -7.95 4.75 -11.32
C ALA A 59 -7.64 3.25 -11.47
N LYS A 60 -7.58 2.54 -10.35
CA LYS A 60 -7.30 1.10 -10.30
C LYS A 60 -7.95 0.43 -9.10
N THR A 61 -8.12 -0.88 -9.20
CA THR A 61 -8.51 -1.72 -8.07
C THR A 61 -7.30 -2.53 -7.65
N VAL A 62 -7.05 -2.63 -6.36
CA VAL A 62 -5.94 -3.36 -5.74
C VAL A 62 -6.44 -4.16 -4.56
N GLU A 63 -5.72 -5.19 -4.14
CA GLU A 63 -5.97 -5.91 -2.89
C GLU A 63 -5.64 -5.02 -1.69
N GLU A 64 -6.33 -5.21 -0.59
CA GLU A 64 -6.02 -4.57 0.68
C GLU A 64 -4.57 -4.85 1.10
N GLY A 65 -3.87 -3.84 1.62
CA GLY A 65 -2.46 -3.92 1.98
C GLY A 65 -1.48 -3.69 0.82
N THR A 66 -1.97 -3.55 -0.42
CA THR A 66 -1.09 -3.30 -1.57
C THR A 66 -0.36 -1.95 -1.44
N VAL A 67 0.95 -1.98 -1.67
CA VAL A 67 1.76 -0.75 -1.78
C VAL A 67 1.73 -0.26 -3.22
N ILE A 68 1.25 0.96 -3.43
CA ILE A 68 1.26 1.62 -4.74
C ILE A 68 2.19 2.82 -4.74
N GLN A 69 2.75 3.14 -5.91
CA GLN A 69 3.40 4.43 -6.14
C GLN A 69 2.36 5.40 -6.67
N LEU A 70 2.22 6.57 -6.01
CA LEU A 70 1.35 7.64 -6.47
C LEU A 70 1.92 8.24 -7.76
N PRO A 71 1.07 8.67 -8.72
CA PRO A 71 1.52 9.27 -9.96
C PRO A 71 2.45 10.46 -9.73
N GLU A 72 3.54 10.53 -10.50
CA GLU A 72 4.40 11.70 -10.55
C GLU A 72 3.73 12.80 -11.37
N ILE A 73 3.80 14.02 -10.86
CA ILE A 73 3.27 15.22 -11.53
C ILE A 73 4.36 16.27 -11.51
N ASN A 74 4.88 16.58 -12.68
CA ASN A 74 5.88 17.62 -12.87
C ASN A 74 5.22 18.87 -13.43
N ARG A 75 5.33 19.97 -12.69
CA ARG A 75 4.86 21.31 -13.12
C ARG A 75 5.84 22.36 -12.62
N ASP A 76 6.44 23.08 -13.53
CA ASP A 76 7.44 24.10 -13.23
C ASP A 76 6.93 25.13 -12.21
N GLY A 77 7.74 25.35 -11.17
CA GLY A 77 7.41 26.26 -10.07
C GLY A 77 6.34 25.78 -9.10
N TYR A 78 5.96 24.49 -9.17
CA TYR A 78 4.99 23.91 -8.25
C TYR A 78 5.45 22.57 -7.71
N GLN A 79 5.19 22.30 -6.44
CA GLN A 79 5.27 20.99 -5.85
C GLN A 79 3.89 20.34 -5.80
N ALA A 80 3.78 19.13 -6.34
CA ALA A 80 2.54 18.38 -6.41
C ALA A 80 2.37 17.46 -5.20
N TYR A 81 1.18 17.44 -4.63
CA TYR A 81 0.79 16.54 -3.54
C TYR A 81 -0.55 15.88 -3.86
N TRP A 82 -0.64 14.63 -3.49
CA TRP A 82 -1.89 13.90 -3.44
C TRP A 82 -2.46 13.97 -2.02
N VAL A 83 -3.65 14.49 -1.91
CA VAL A 83 -4.34 14.69 -0.62
C VAL A 83 -5.54 13.76 -0.55
N THR A 84 -5.71 13.07 0.57
CA THR A 84 -6.87 12.23 0.85
C THR A 84 -7.40 12.49 2.26
N LYS A 85 -8.67 12.15 2.48
CA LYS A 85 -9.28 12.16 3.81
C LYS A 85 -9.67 10.75 4.20
N ILE A 86 -9.21 10.30 5.35
CA ILE A 86 -9.51 9.01 5.95
C ILE A 86 -10.06 9.29 7.35
N GLU A 87 -11.28 8.85 7.64
CA GLU A 87 -11.94 9.07 8.93
C GLU A 87 -11.95 10.55 9.36
N GLY A 88 -12.15 11.45 8.39
CA GLY A 88 -12.18 12.90 8.62
C GLY A 88 -10.82 13.57 8.74
N LYS A 89 -9.72 12.81 8.87
CA LYS A 89 -8.35 13.32 8.94
C LYS A 89 -7.74 13.43 7.56
N GLU A 90 -7.08 14.56 7.28
CA GLU A 90 -6.39 14.81 6.03
C GLU A 90 -4.96 14.25 6.06
N TYR A 91 -4.60 13.54 4.98
CA TYR A 91 -3.26 13.02 4.73
C TYR A 91 -2.73 13.59 3.43
N LYS A 92 -1.46 13.97 3.41
CA LYS A 92 -0.79 14.63 2.30
C LYS A 92 0.47 13.85 1.92
N TYR A 93 0.54 13.41 0.67
CA TYR A 93 1.64 12.63 0.11
C TYR A 93 2.25 13.37 -1.08
N LYS A 94 3.57 13.37 -1.19
CA LYS A 94 4.21 13.90 -2.41
C LYS A 94 3.83 13.06 -3.62
N ALA A 95 3.72 13.69 -4.80
CA ALA A 95 3.67 12.95 -6.05
C ALA A 95 4.90 12.03 -6.17
N GLY A 96 4.71 10.80 -6.66
CA GLY A 96 5.75 9.77 -6.70
C GLY A 96 5.97 8.98 -5.39
N GLN A 97 5.38 9.38 -4.26
CA GLN A 97 5.53 8.68 -2.99
C GLN A 97 4.81 7.32 -3.02
N LYS A 98 5.39 6.31 -2.36
CA LYS A 98 4.75 5.00 -2.12
C LYS A 98 3.79 5.10 -0.92
N VAL A 99 2.60 4.48 -1.05
CA VAL A 99 1.58 4.42 0.00
C VAL A 99 0.94 3.03 0.04
N THR A 100 0.56 2.58 1.23
CA THR A 100 -0.19 1.33 1.42
C THR A 100 -1.69 1.62 1.35
N ILE A 101 -2.42 0.81 0.61
CA ILE A 101 -3.87 0.93 0.41
C ILE A 101 -4.59 -0.12 1.25
N ASN A 102 -5.21 0.31 2.35
CA ASN A 102 -5.96 -0.56 3.27
C ASN A 102 -7.48 -0.38 3.13
N GLN A 103 -7.92 0.56 2.30
CA GLN A 103 -9.34 0.82 2.02
C GLN A 103 -9.51 1.59 0.72
N THR A 104 -10.73 1.62 0.19
CA THR A 104 -11.06 2.46 -0.97
C THR A 104 -10.69 3.91 -0.68
N THR A 105 -9.79 4.47 -1.48
CA THR A 105 -9.17 5.78 -1.23
C THR A 105 -9.24 6.68 -2.45
N LYS A 106 -9.66 7.92 -2.23
CA LYS A 106 -9.65 8.98 -3.25
C LYS A 106 -8.53 9.97 -2.96
N PHE A 107 -7.62 10.13 -3.92
CA PHE A 107 -6.52 11.09 -3.89
C PHE A 107 -6.84 12.30 -4.76
N CYS A 108 -6.82 13.49 -4.18
CA CYS A 108 -7.02 14.76 -4.89
C CYS A 108 -5.69 15.46 -5.12
N LEU A 109 -5.38 15.84 -6.36
CA LEU A 109 -4.15 16.52 -6.71
C LEU A 109 -4.20 17.99 -6.28
N ASN A 110 -3.27 18.40 -5.43
CA ASN A 110 -3.05 19.80 -5.04
C ASN A 110 -1.65 20.24 -5.46
N LEU A 111 -1.58 21.40 -6.11
CA LEU A 111 -0.35 22.03 -6.56
C LEU A 111 -0.04 23.22 -5.64
N TYR A 112 1.15 23.22 -5.05
CA TYR A 112 1.64 24.26 -4.15
C TYR A 112 2.77 25.00 -4.85
N LYS A 113 2.63 26.32 -5.00
CA LYS A 113 3.67 27.14 -5.62
C LYS A 113 4.95 27.11 -4.82
N GLU A 114 6.07 26.95 -5.49
CA GLU A 114 7.40 26.99 -4.91
C GLU A 114 7.97 28.40 -4.92
N TYR A 115 8.74 28.72 -3.90
CA TYR A 115 9.47 29.96 -3.75
C TYR A 115 10.92 29.67 -3.36
N THR A 116 11.84 30.41 -3.95
CA THR A 116 13.24 30.37 -3.51
C THR A 116 13.46 31.47 -2.48
N VAL A 117 13.83 31.07 -1.25
CA VAL A 117 14.25 31.99 -0.20
C VAL A 117 15.75 32.15 -0.27
N ARG A 118 16.23 33.39 -0.35
CA ARG A 118 17.62 33.77 -0.44
C ARG A 118 17.99 34.58 0.80
N PHE A 119 19.17 34.36 1.32
CA PHE A 119 19.71 35.08 2.49
C PHE A 119 20.90 35.92 2.04
N TYR A 120 20.95 37.15 2.49
CA TYR A 120 22.01 38.11 2.14
C TYR A 120 22.71 38.65 3.38
N THR A 121 23.95 39.13 3.20
CA THR A 121 24.65 39.93 4.20
C THR A 121 23.83 41.16 4.57
N ALA A 122 24.11 41.76 5.75
CA ALA A 122 23.39 42.94 6.23
C ALA A 122 23.38 44.14 5.24
N ASN A 123 24.42 44.25 4.40
CA ASN A 123 24.49 45.27 3.34
C ASN A 123 23.81 44.86 2.04
N GLY A 124 23.19 43.67 1.97
CA GLY A 124 22.46 43.16 0.81
C GLY A 124 23.33 42.78 -0.40
N ARG A 125 24.66 42.87 -0.31
CA ARG A 125 25.58 42.69 -1.46
C ARG A 125 25.93 41.23 -1.76
N ASN A 126 26.09 40.38 -0.72
CA ASN A 126 26.51 39.00 -0.88
C ASN A 126 25.40 38.04 -0.43
N GLU A 127 25.07 37.08 -1.32
CA GLU A 127 24.11 36.01 -1.00
C GLU A 127 24.84 34.85 -0.29
N TYR A 128 24.26 34.37 0.81
CA TYR A 128 24.66 33.10 1.43
C TYR A 128 24.03 31.93 0.62
N THR A 129 24.66 31.54 -0.46
CA THR A 129 24.14 30.50 -1.37
C THR A 129 23.93 29.15 -0.70
N SER A 130 24.73 28.81 0.31
CA SER A 130 24.57 27.61 1.15
C SER A 130 23.29 27.59 1.98
N LEU A 131 22.69 28.76 2.25
CA LEU A 131 21.45 28.91 3.00
C LEU A 131 20.22 28.99 2.09
N ARG A 132 20.41 29.06 0.76
CA ARG A 132 19.29 29.09 -0.20
C ARG A 132 18.38 27.88 0.00
N LYS A 133 17.07 28.12 0.08
CA LYS A 133 16.06 27.06 0.27
C LYS A 133 14.91 27.24 -0.69
N THR A 134 14.48 26.16 -1.32
CA THR A 134 13.19 26.10 -2.02
C THR A 134 12.12 25.63 -1.03
N VAL A 135 11.05 26.38 -0.93
CA VAL A 135 9.93 26.13 -0.01
C VAL A 135 8.61 26.25 -0.75
N VAL A 136 7.59 25.56 -0.29
CA VAL A 136 6.21 25.72 -0.79
C VAL A 136 5.46 26.74 0.07
N VAL A 137 4.42 27.33 -0.50
CA VAL A 137 3.54 28.25 0.21
C VAL A 137 3.06 27.65 1.53
N GLY A 138 3.11 28.41 2.62
CA GLY A 138 2.72 27.99 3.97
C GLY A 138 3.79 27.24 4.76
N SER A 139 5.00 27.02 4.21
CA SER A 139 6.13 26.44 4.94
C SER A 139 6.68 27.42 5.96
N ARG A 140 7.11 26.90 7.14
CA ARG A 140 7.88 27.63 8.13
C ARG A 140 9.36 27.37 7.92
N ILE A 141 10.16 28.44 7.88
CA ILE A 141 11.61 28.35 7.79
C ILE A 141 12.17 28.53 9.20
N LYS A 142 12.93 27.53 9.66
CA LYS A 142 13.75 27.67 10.86
C LYS A 142 15.08 28.29 10.44
N MET A 143 15.42 29.38 11.03
CA MET A 143 16.75 30.05 10.93
C MET A 143 17.67 29.52 12.01
#